data_42eabf94f280395347506260363a2a00
#
_entry.id   42eabf94f280395347506260363a2a00
#
_cell.length_a   1.000
_cell.length_b   1.000
_cell.length_c   1.000
_cell.angle_alpha   90.00
_cell.angle_beta   90.00
_cell.angle_gamma   90.00
#
_symmetry.space_group_name_H-M   'P 1'
#
loop_
_entity.id
_entity.type
_entity.pdbx_description
1 polymer ?
#
loop_
_entity_poly.entity_id
_entity_poly.type
_entity_poly.pdbx_seq_one_letter_code
_entity_poly.pdbx_strand_id
1 'polypeptide(L)'
;MAAERILVIDDDETIRQIVRLCLSDEGYDVLEAANGLAALELLTEYQPSLILLDLRMPVMDGWEFARRYRGAPGPHVPIVAFVAALNAQSECADLETAGILAKPFDLDDLLSIVRNQVPVVHINT
;
A
#
# COMPACT_ATOMS: atom_id res chain seq x y z
N MET A 1 9.76 15.24 14.19
CA MET A 1 9.40 15.05 12.79
C MET A 1 8.28 14.03 12.68
N ALA A 2 7.36 14.26 11.76
CA ALA A 2 6.28 13.33 11.54
C ALA A 2 6.83 12.04 10.91
N ALA A 3 6.28 10.90 11.32
CA ALA A 3 6.60 9.63 10.71
C ALA A 3 6.06 9.58 9.27
N GLU A 4 6.74 8.84 8.40
CA GLU A 4 6.25 8.59 7.05
C GLU A 4 4.99 7.75 7.11
N ARG A 5 4.00 8.08 6.30
CA ARG A 5 2.72 7.38 6.27
C ARG A 5 2.64 6.40 5.14
N ILE A 6 2.12 5.22 5.47
CA ILE A 6 1.87 4.16 4.52
C ILE A 6 0.37 3.89 4.53
N LEU A 7 -0.27 3.88 3.35
CA LEU A 7 -1.67 3.51 3.23
C LEU A 7 -1.76 2.06 2.79
N VAL A 8 -2.41 1.22 3.60
CA VAL A 8 -2.69 -0.17 3.22
C VAL A 8 -4.16 -0.31 2.85
N ILE A 9 -4.41 -0.85 1.66
CA ILE A 9 -5.75 -1.05 1.11
C ILE A 9 -5.92 -2.55 0.88
N ASP A 10 -6.74 -3.18 1.71
CA ASP A 10 -7.01 -4.61 1.64
C ASP A 10 -8.33 -4.88 2.35
N ASP A 11 -9.20 -5.71 1.77
CA ASP A 11 -10.47 -6.03 2.39
C ASP A 11 -10.33 -7.03 3.55
N ASP A 12 -9.19 -7.68 3.66
CA ASP A 12 -8.90 -8.61 4.75
C ASP A 12 -8.39 -7.84 5.97
N GLU A 13 -9.22 -7.76 7.01
CA GLU A 13 -8.87 -7.06 8.24
C GLU A 13 -7.62 -7.64 8.90
N THR A 14 -7.45 -8.97 8.85
CA THR A 14 -6.30 -9.63 9.45
C THR A 14 -5.00 -9.17 8.77
N ILE A 15 -5.01 -9.09 7.45
CA ILE A 15 -3.84 -8.60 6.70
C ILE A 15 -3.55 -7.15 7.05
N ARG A 16 -4.57 -6.30 7.11
CA ARG A 16 -4.37 -4.89 7.51
C ARG A 16 -3.76 -4.77 8.90
N GLN A 17 -4.23 -5.58 9.85
CA GLN A 17 -3.69 -5.57 11.22
C GLN A 17 -2.23 -6.00 11.25
N ILE A 18 -1.89 -7.07 10.55
CA ILE A 18 -0.52 -7.57 10.48
C ILE A 18 0.41 -6.50 9.87
N VAL A 19 -0.01 -5.92 8.76
CA VAL A 19 0.77 -4.87 8.08
C VAL A 19 0.94 -3.67 9.02
N ARG A 20 -0.14 -3.22 9.66
CA ARG A 20 -0.09 -2.09 10.58
C ARG A 20 0.86 -2.34 11.74
N LEU A 21 0.77 -3.49 12.39
CA LEU A 21 1.64 -3.82 13.52
C LEU A 21 3.10 -3.89 13.08
N CYS A 22 3.36 -4.54 11.97
CA CYS A 22 4.70 -4.70 11.44
C CYS A 22 5.34 -3.35 11.10
N LEU A 23 4.61 -2.50 10.37
CA LEU A 23 5.15 -1.21 9.93
C LEU A 23 5.19 -0.19 11.05
N SER A 24 4.22 -0.20 11.97
CA SER A 24 4.24 0.70 13.13
C SER A 24 5.43 0.40 14.03
N ASP A 25 5.77 -0.86 14.20
CA ASP A 25 6.95 -1.27 14.98
C ASP A 25 8.25 -0.74 14.37
N GLU A 26 8.28 -0.53 13.07
CA GLU A 26 9.43 0.01 12.36
C GLU A 26 9.46 1.55 12.30
N GLY A 27 8.46 2.21 12.85
CA GLY A 27 8.41 3.67 12.91
C GLY A 27 7.55 4.34 11.84
N TYR A 28 6.82 3.57 11.04
CA TYR A 28 5.88 4.13 10.06
C TYR A 28 4.52 4.39 10.70
N ASP A 29 3.83 5.39 10.17
CA ASP A 29 2.44 5.66 10.51
C ASP A 29 1.57 4.98 9.45
N VAL A 30 0.57 4.23 9.85
CA VAL A 30 -0.21 3.40 8.92
C VAL A 30 -1.66 3.83 8.88
N LEU A 31 -2.15 4.12 7.68
CA LEU A 31 -3.57 4.33 7.40
C LEU A 31 -4.12 3.06 6.76
N GLU A 32 -5.37 2.73 7.05
CA GLU A 32 -6.03 1.53 6.55
C GLU A 32 -7.30 1.87 5.81
N ALA A 33 -7.55 1.15 4.72
CA ALA A 33 -8.81 1.21 3.98
C ALA A 33 -9.22 -0.20 3.58
N ALA A 34 -10.51 -0.49 3.67
CA ALA A 34 -11.03 -1.83 3.37
C ALA A 34 -11.37 -2.03 1.88
N ASN A 35 -11.37 -0.97 1.10
CA ASN A 35 -11.64 -1.01 -0.35
C ASN A 35 -11.13 0.28 -1.01
N GLY A 36 -11.20 0.30 -2.33
CA GLY A 36 -10.70 1.44 -3.10
C GLY A 36 -11.46 2.73 -2.86
N LEU A 37 -12.77 2.66 -2.64
CA LEU A 37 -13.57 3.87 -2.40
C LEU A 37 -13.19 4.51 -1.07
N ALA A 38 -13.08 3.73 0.00
CA ALA A 38 -12.65 4.21 1.30
C ALA A 38 -11.25 4.83 1.23
N ALA A 39 -10.37 4.23 0.44
CA ALA A 39 -9.02 4.75 0.22
C ALA A 39 -9.04 6.12 -0.47
N LEU A 40 -9.86 6.29 -1.50
CA LEU A 40 -9.98 7.59 -2.16
C LEU A 40 -10.49 8.67 -1.21
N GLU A 41 -11.41 8.31 -0.32
CA GLU A 41 -11.91 9.25 0.70
C GLU A 41 -10.80 9.66 1.67
N LEU A 42 -9.98 8.72 2.13
CA LEU A 42 -8.85 9.04 2.99
C LEU A 42 -7.85 9.97 2.30
N LEU A 43 -7.64 9.79 1.00
CA LEU A 43 -6.68 10.58 0.25
C LEU A 43 -7.12 12.03 0.03
N THR A 44 -8.36 12.38 0.35
CA THR A 44 -8.78 13.79 0.37
C THR A 44 -8.25 14.55 1.58
N GLU A 45 -7.88 13.83 2.65
CA GLU A 45 -7.42 14.43 3.90
C GLU A 45 -5.97 14.13 4.24
N TYR A 46 -5.46 12.99 3.77
CA TYR A 46 -4.13 12.51 4.13
C TYR A 46 -3.30 12.24 2.87
N GLN A 47 -2.00 12.48 2.97
CA GLN A 47 -1.08 12.18 1.89
C GLN A 47 -0.05 11.15 2.36
N PRO A 48 -0.19 9.87 1.96
CA PRO A 48 0.82 8.87 2.29
C PRO A 48 2.05 9.02 1.40
N SER A 49 3.13 8.37 1.80
CA SER A 49 4.36 8.27 1.01
C SER A 49 4.38 7.04 0.12
N LEU A 50 3.53 6.06 0.42
CA LEU A 50 3.45 4.79 -0.30
C LEU A 50 2.06 4.21 -0.12
N ILE A 51 1.55 3.54 -1.14
CA ILE A 51 0.29 2.80 -1.10
C ILE A 51 0.58 1.32 -1.30
N LEU A 52 0.09 0.49 -0.38
CA LEU A 52 0.09 -0.97 -0.49
C LEU A 52 -1.32 -1.38 -0.89
N LEU A 53 -1.49 -2.00 -2.02
CA LEU A 53 -2.79 -2.16 -2.68
C LEU A 53 -3.08 -3.62 -3.01
N ASP A 54 -4.11 -4.17 -2.37
CA ASP A 54 -4.72 -5.43 -2.80
C ASP A 54 -5.54 -5.18 -4.06
N LEU A 55 -5.47 -6.08 -5.02
CA LEU A 55 -6.15 -5.87 -6.29
C LEU A 55 -7.59 -6.40 -6.29
N ARG A 56 -7.86 -7.47 -5.57
CA ARG A 56 -9.19 -8.10 -5.57
C ARG A 56 -9.95 -7.78 -4.31
N MET A 57 -10.81 -6.77 -4.40
CA MET A 57 -11.62 -6.29 -3.28
C MET A 57 -13.04 -6.01 -3.74
N PRO A 58 -14.03 -6.11 -2.83
CA PRO A 58 -15.38 -5.67 -3.14
C PRO A 58 -15.49 -4.14 -3.23
N VAL A 59 -16.60 -3.65 -3.71
CA VAL A 59 -16.97 -2.23 -3.84
C VAL A 59 -16.17 -1.54 -4.93
N MET A 60 -14.86 -1.43 -4.75
CA MET A 60 -13.95 -0.91 -5.77
C MET A 60 -12.64 -1.69 -5.67
N ASP A 61 -12.28 -2.39 -6.73
CA ASP A 61 -11.05 -3.18 -6.76
C ASP A 61 -9.81 -2.31 -6.93
N GLY A 62 -8.64 -2.94 -6.86
CA GLY A 62 -7.38 -2.22 -6.91
C GLY A 62 -7.07 -1.59 -8.26
N TRP A 63 -7.49 -2.23 -9.36
CA TRP A 63 -7.28 -1.66 -10.70
C TRP A 63 -8.08 -0.37 -10.87
N GLU A 64 -9.34 -0.38 -10.48
CA GLU A 64 -10.19 0.81 -10.54
C GLU A 64 -9.68 1.91 -9.61
N PHE A 65 -9.26 1.54 -8.40
CA PHE A 65 -8.66 2.49 -7.48
C PHE A 65 -7.44 3.17 -8.10
N ALA A 66 -6.50 2.38 -8.65
CA ALA A 66 -5.27 2.92 -9.23
C ALA A 66 -5.59 3.86 -10.40
N ARG A 67 -6.53 3.47 -11.25
CA ARG A 67 -6.96 4.29 -12.38
C ARG A 67 -7.51 5.64 -11.91
N ARG A 68 -8.39 5.63 -10.93
CA ARG A 68 -9.00 6.86 -10.39
C ARG A 68 -7.98 7.72 -9.66
N TYR A 69 -7.13 7.09 -8.86
CA TYR A 69 -6.10 7.80 -8.11
C TYR A 69 -5.15 8.53 -9.05
N ARG A 70 -4.67 7.84 -10.08
CA ARG A 70 -3.73 8.43 -11.03
C ARG A 70 -4.37 9.46 -11.95
N GLY A 71 -5.68 9.36 -12.17
CA GLY A 71 -6.44 10.34 -12.94
C GLY A 71 -6.81 11.59 -12.16
N ALA A 72 -6.68 11.57 -10.83
CA ALA A 72 -7.00 12.71 -9.98
C ALA A 72 -5.86 13.73 -10.01
N PRO A 73 -6.16 15.04 -9.81
CA PRO A 73 -5.13 16.06 -9.74
C PRO A 73 -4.19 15.86 -8.55
N GLY A 74 -2.97 16.34 -8.69
CA GLY A 74 -1.99 16.38 -7.61
C GLY A 74 -0.88 15.36 -7.77
N PRO A 75 0.10 15.37 -6.86
CA PRO A 75 1.17 14.40 -6.88
C PRO A 75 0.67 13.01 -6.52
N HIS A 76 1.26 11.99 -7.14
CA HIS A 76 0.91 10.59 -6.89
C HIS A 76 2.11 9.85 -6.34
N VAL A 77 1.86 9.02 -5.33
CA VAL A 77 2.93 8.24 -4.69
C VAL A 77 3.02 6.85 -5.31
N PRO A 78 4.14 6.13 -5.10
CA PRO A 78 4.28 4.77 -5.60
C PRO A 78 3.22 3.83 -5.04
N ILE A 79 2.87 2.82 -5.83
CA ILE A 79 1.94 1.76 -5.45
C ILE A 79 2.68 0.43 -5.51
N VAL A 80 2.63 -0.33 -4.42
CA VAL A 80 3.07 -1.72 -4.35
C VAL A 80 1.83 -2.59 -4.33
N ALA A 81 1.72 -3.54 -5.24
CA ALA A 81 0.54 -4.40 -5.35
C ALA A 81 0.70 -5.67 -4.52
N PHE A 82 -0.37 -6.07 -3.82
CA PHE A 82 -0.50 -7.38 -3.17
C PHE A 82 -1.29 -8.29 -4.11
N VAL A 83 -0.75 -9.43 -4.49
CA VAL A 83 -1.38 -10.31 -5.46
C VAL A 83 -1.21 -11.78 -5.07
N ALA A 84 -2.08 -12.65 -5.61
CA ALA A 84 -1.88 -14.09 -5.50
C ALA A 84 -0.65 -14.49 -6.33
N ALA A 85 0.21 -15.35 -5.78
CA ALA A 85 1.49 -15.68 -6.38
C ALA A 85 1.38 -16.21 -7.81
N LEU A 86 0.35 -17.02 -8.10
CA LEU A 86 0.20 -17.66 -9.41
C LEU A 86 -0.08 -16.69 -10.55
N ASN A 87 -0.63 -15.52 -10.25
CA ASN A 87 -1.10 -14.58 -11.28
C ASN A 87 -0.41 -13.22 -11.20
N ALA A 88 0.67 -13.12 -10.42
CA ALA A 88 1.26 -11.83 -10.07
C ALA A 88 1.60 -10.97 -11.28
N GLN A 89 2.30 -11.53 -12.25
CA GLN A 89 2.75 -10.73 -13.40
C GLN A 89 1.59 -10.37 -14.33
N SER A 90 0.68 -11.30 -14.59
CA SER A 90 -0.44 -11.02 -15.49
C SER A 90 -1.42 -10.02 -14.88
N GLU A 91 -1.67 -10.09 -13.58
CA GLU A 91 -2.57 -9.15 -12.90
C GLU A 91 -2.00 -7.74 -12.85
N CYS A 92 -0.69 -7.60 -12.78
CA CYS A 92 -0.02 -6.30 -12.68
C CYS A 92 0.45 -5.74 -14.01
N ALA A 93 0.22 -6.43 -15.13
CA ALA A 93 0.77 -6.06 -16.43
C ALA A 93 0.42 -4.61 -16.84
N ASP A 94 -0.80 -4.16 -16.57
CA ASP A 94 -1.27 -2.83 -16.94
C ASP A 94 -1.30 -1.85 -15.77
N LEU A 95 -0.72 -2.21 -14.62
CA LEU A 95 -0.89 -1.46 -13.39
C LEU A 95 0.30 -0.60 -13.02
N GLU A 96 1.32 -0.45 -13.71
CA GLU A 96 2.48 0.40 -13.36
C GLU A 96 2.77 0.43 -11.86
N THR A 97 3.25 -0.68 -11.31
CA THR A 97 3.57 -0.77 -9.88
C THR A 97 5.04 -0.45 -9.62
N ALA A 98 5.33 0.08 -8.44
CA ALA A 98 6.69 0.21 -7.93
C ALA A 98 7.26 -1.12 -7.44
N GLY A 99 6.39 -2.10 -7.19
CA GLY A 99 6.76 -3.43 -6.77
C GLY A 99 5.54 -4.32 -6.58
N ILE A 100 5.78 -5.61 -6.46
CA ILE A 100 4.75 -6.62 -6.30
C ILE A 100 5.12 -7.49 -5.10
N LEU A 101 4.15 -7.74 -4.22
CA LEU A 101 4.31 -8.62 -3.07
C LEU A 101 3.29 -9.74 -3.17
N ALA A 102 3.73 -10.97 -3.38
CA ALA A 102 2.85 -12.12 -3.55
C ALA A 102 2.32 -12.61 -2.21
N LYS A 103 1.03 -12.89 -2.13
CA LYS A 103 0.41 -13.47 -0.93
C LYS A 103 0.46 -15.00 -0.99
N PRO A 104 0.75 -15.69 0.12
CA PRO A 104 1.15 -15.13 1.41
C PRO A 104 2.58 -14.60 1.37
N PHE A 105 2.83 -13.48 2.04
CA PHE A 105 4.17 -12.87 2.06
C PHE A 105 4.80 -12.96 3.44
N ASP A 106 6.12 -12.96 3.48
CA ASP A 106 6.88 -12.85 4.72
C ASP A 106 6.93 -11.40 5.17
N LEU A 107 6.96 -11.18 6.50
CA LEU A 107 7.09 -9.83 7.05
C LEU A 107 8.42 -9.18 6.65
N ASP A 108 9.48 -9.97 6.51
CA ASP A 108 10.77 -9.45 6.04
C ASP A 108 10.68 -8.92 4.60
N ASP A 109 9.93 -9.60 3.74
CA ASP A 109 9.71 -9.14 2.38
C ASP A 109 8.89 -7.85 2.35
N LEU A 110 7.86 -7.77 3.19
CA LEU A 110 7.06 -6.56 3.34
C LEU A 110 7.94 -5.39 3.79
N LEU A 111 8.74 -5.57 4.83
CA LEU A 111 9.62 -4.53 5.35
C LEU A 111 10.64 -4.09 4.30
N SER A 112 11.21 -5.05 3.59
CA SER A 112 12.20 -4.78 2.56
C SER A 112 11.64 -3.90 1.45
N ILE A 113 10.46 -4.26 0.93
CA ILE A 113 9.85 -3.50 -0.17
C ILE A 113 9.41 -2.10 0.29
N VAL A 114 8.92 -1.98 1.51
CA VAL A 114 8.52 -0.67 2.05
C VAL A 114 9.75 0.20 2.30
N ARG A 115 10.81 -0.34 2.90
CA ARG A 115 12.03 0.42 3.16
C ARG A 115 12.71 0.90 1.88
N ASN A 116 12.64 0.11 0.81
CA ASN A 116 13.20 0.51 -0.48
C ASN A 116 12.46 1.70 -1.09
N GLN A 117 11.17 1.82 -0.85
CA GLN A 117 10.35 2.92 -1.35
C GLN A 117 10.37 4.13 -0.42
N VAL A 118 10.35 3.88 0.88
CA VAL A 118 10.24 4.93 1.91
C VAL A 118 11.21 4.62 3.04
N PRO A 119 12.47 5.00 2.91
CA PRO A 119 13.45 4.75 3.98
C PRO A 119 13.03 5.44 5.28
N VAL A 120 13.20 4.74 6.39
CA VAL A 120 13.03 5.33 7.72
C VAL A 120 14.30 6.11 8.06
N VAL A 121 14.13 7.37 8.40
CA VAL A 121 15.26 8.18 8.85
C VAL A 121 15.43 7.96 10.34
N HIS A 122 16.50 7.23 10.70
CA HIS A 122 16.90 7.09 12.08
C HIS A 122 17.80 8.27 12.42
N ILE A 123 17.33 9.12 13.31
CA ILE A 123 18.17 10.18 13.83
C ILE A 123 18.95 9.61 14.99
N ASN A 124 20.22 9.33 14.78
CA ASN A 124 21.12 8.97 15.86
C ASN A 124 21.52 10.23 16.57
N THR A 125 21.07 10.33 17.80
CA THR A 125 21.55 11.39 18.69
C THR A 125 22.57 10.82 19.64
#